data_2943fe86021483308c36602b6777fbc8
#
_entry.id   2943fe86021483308c36602b6777fbc8
#
_cell.length_a   1.000
_cell.length_b   1.000
_cell.length_c   1.000
_cell.angle_alpha   90.00
_cell.angle_beta   90.00
_cell.angle_gamma   90.00
#
_symmetry.space_group_name_H-M   'P 1'
#
loop_
_entity.id
_entity.type
_entity.pdbx_description
1 polymer ?
#
loop_
_entity_poly.entity_id
_entity_poly.type
_entity_poly.pdbx_seq_one_letter_code
_entity_poly.pdbx_strand_id
1 'polypeptide(L)'
;MKINYERRWNEIKKNLDEKDAFITSLPGNTRYLGNSDSPPGCPPGSTMNFVVIPRKGEPIAITSSLEEHRCIEESSIEDIRLWTLYPDIKSDGKTALDVLKKTLNEKKIKNVYIDSKIGLGRGIKASRNDFVTEMRGVKTKDELERIRKAIKQSDSGQEFARNLVECGEGLTEREVRTEIDYFMGRNGIQENSFTTIIASGPNAAHSHHSNTNRKLKSGDPVICDFGVFWDGYCSDITRTYFVNGEPSAELKEIYQVVLEANKLSTHELKAGNSGHNIDKAGRDFIRSKGYGRNFVHGTGHGFGLEIHEFPSLTYKSKVIAKESMAVTIEPGIYIPGKGGVRIEDDVLVKGDNPQVLTKAKKDLY
;
A
#
# COMPACT_ATOMS: atom_id res chain seq x y z
N MET A 1 -0.06 -14.61 -14.05
CA MET A 1 -0.70 -14.07 -15.28
C MET A 1 -0.07 -12.71 -15.62
N LYS A 2 -0.05 -12.34 -16.93
CA LYS A 2 0.48 -11.04 -17.37
C LYS A 2 -0.59 -9.96 -17.15
N ILE A 3 -0.20 -8.78 -16.66
CA ILE A 3 -1.12 -7.64 -16.48
C ILE A 3 -1.72 -7.23 -17.83
N ASN A 4 -3.02 -7.00 -17.85
CA ASN A 4 -3.73 -6.54 -19.06
C ASN A 4 -3.88 -5.01 -19.02
N TYR A 5 -2.88 -4.30 -19.55
CA TYR A 5 -2.87 -2.85 -19.62
C TYR A 5 -3.92 -2.27 -20.55
N GLU A 6 -4.17 -2.90 -21.71
CA GLU A 6 -5.17 -2.45 -22.66
C GLU A 6 -6.58 -2.38 -22.03
N ARG A 7 -6.92 -3.34 -21.18
CA ARG A 7 -8.16 -3.30 -20.41
C ARG A 7 -8.24 -2.05 -19.54
N ARG A 8 -7.14 -1.69 -18.86
CA ARG A 8 -7.07 -0.49 -17.99
C ARG A 8 -7.26 0.78 -18.82
N TRP A 9 -6.56 0.89 -19.95
CA TRP A 9 -6.68 2.04 -20.85
C TRP A 9 -8.08 2.16 -21.44
N ASN A 10 -8.67 1.05 -21.89
CA ASN A 10 -10.01 1.03 -22.46
C ASN A 10 -11.07 1.44 -21.43
N GLU A 11 -10.91 1.07 -20.17
CA GLU A 11 -11.83 1.50 -19.11
C GLU A 11 -11.77 3.01 -18.88
N ILE A 12 -10.58 3.60 -18.92
CA ILE A 12 -10.42 5.06 -18.85
C ILE A 12 -11.05 5.72 -20.09
N LYS A 13 -10.72 5.23 -21.29
CA LYS A 13 -11.21 5.78 -22.56
C LYS A 13 -12.74 5.84 -22.62
N LYS A 14 -13.47 4.89 -22.05
CA LYS A 14 -14.95 4.91 -22.02
C LYS A 14 -15.55 6.15 -21.37
N ASN A 15 -14.82 6.76 -20.42
CA ASN A 15 -15.26 7.91 -19.65
C ASN A 15 -14.76 9.25 -20.22
N LEU A 16 -14.21 9.28 -21.43
CA LEU A 16 -13.65 10.46 -22.08
C LEU A 16 -14.45 10.82 -23.34
N ASP A 17 -14.58 12.10 -23.64
CA ASP A 17 -15.09 12.62 -24.91
C ASP A 17 -13.99 12.62 -25.99
N GLU A 18 -14.37 12.82 -27.27
CA GLU A 18 -13.48 12.65 -28.44
C GLU A 18 -12.15 13.40 -28.37
N LYS A 19 -12.13 14.58 -27.76
CA LYS A 19 -10.95 15.48 -27.69
C LYS A 19 -10.36 15.55 -26.30
N ASP A 20 -10.68 14.59 -25.46
CA ASP A 20 -10.27 14.55 -24.08
C ASP A 20 -9.12 13.57 -23.84
N ALA A 21 -8.42 13.74 -22.75
CA ALA A 21 -7.44 12.78 -22.24
C ALA A 21 -7.49 12.70 -20.71
N PHE A 22 -7.12 11.57 -20.19
CA PHE A 22 -6.73 11.42 -18.79
C PHE A 22 -5.20 11.55 -18.68
N ILE A 23 -4.73 12.27 -17.66
CA ILE A 23 -3.30 12.47 -17.40
C ILE A 23 -3.03 12.19 -15.92
N THR A 24 -2.03 11.39 -15.67
CA THR A 24 -1.53 11.15 -14.31
C THR A 24 -0.04 11.46 -14.20
N SER A 25 0.37 11.95 -13.04
CA SER A 25 1.77 12.03 -12.59
C SER A 25 1.96 11.37 -11.21
N LEU A 26 0.93 10.74 -10.65
CA LEU A 26 1.05 10.00 -9.40
C LEU A 26 1.81 8.69 -9.65
N PRO A 27 2.89 8.41 -8.89
CA PRO A 27 3.74 7.22 -9.14
C PRO A 27 2.96 5.91 -9.20
N GLY A 28 2.05 5.68 -8.25
CA GLY A 28 1.21 4.49 -8.25
C GLY A 28 0.31 4.40 -9.48
N ASN A 29 -0.23 5.51 -9.99
CA ASN A 29 -1.09 5.54 -11.16
C ASN A 29 -0.28 5.40 -12.46
N THR A 30 0.91 5.99 -12.57
CA THR A 30 1.79 5.78 -13.74
C THR A 30 2.23 4.32 -13.83
N ARG A 31 2.60 3.70 -12.70
CA ARG A 31 2.90 2.25 -12.64
C ARG A 31 1.68 1.41 -13.03
N TYR A 32 0.50 1.72 -12.51
CA TYR A 32 -0.73 1.00 -12.82
C TYR A 32 -1.05 1.02 -14.32
N LEU A 33 -0.77 2.13 -15.01
CA LEU A 33 -1.13 2.31 -16.41
C LEU A 33 -0.06 1.86 -17.41
N GLY A 34 1.20 1.71 -17.00
CA GLY A 34 2.24 1.41 -17.97
C GLY A 34 3.39 0.54 -17.49
N ASN A 35 3.60 0.45 -16.17
CA ASN A 35 4.82 -0.18 -15.64
C ASN A 35 4.61 -0.72 -14.22
N SER A 36 3.64 -1.60 -14.01
CA SER A 36 3.38 -2.15 -12.68
C SER A 36 4.43 -3.16 -12.20
N ASP A 37 5.27 -3.66 -13.09
CA ASP A 37 6.32 -4.62 -12.74
C ASP A 37 7.61 -3.95 -12.23
N SER A 38 7.74 -2.62 -12.41
CA SER A 38 8.90 -1.87 -11.90
C SER A 38 9.00 -1.96 -10.39
N PRO A 39 10.24 -2.13 -9.86
CA PRO A 39 10.47 -2.10 -8.42
C PRO A 39 9.96 -0.80 -7.79
N PRO A 40 9.32 -0.88 -6.62
CA PRO A 40 8.79 0.30 -5.92
C PRO A 40 9.88 1.27 -5.44
N GLY A 41 11.07 0.78 -5.14
CA GLY A 41 12.22 1.55 -4.63
C GLY A 41 12.87 2.52 -5.62
N CYS A 42 12.38 2.58 -6.87
CA CYS A 42 12.74 3.67 -7.75
C CYS A 42 12.15 4.99 -7.22
N PRO A 43 12.93 6.07 -7.24
CA PRO A 43 12.45 7.36 -6.80
C PRO A 43 11.08 7.69 -7.41
N PRO A 44 10.13 8.26 -6.66
CA PRO A 44 8.82 8.61 -7.18
C PRO A 44 8.94 9.41 -8.47
N GLY A 45 8.29 8.94 -9.55
CA GLY A 45 8.35 9.57 -10.87
C GLY A 45 9.62 9.27 -11.69
N SER A 46 10.47 8.33 -11.25
CA SER A 46 11.73 8.03 -11.93
C SER A 46 11.54 7.38 -13.31
N THR A 47 10.54 6.54 -13.49
CA THR A 47 10.31 5.87 -14.78
C THR A 47 9.38 6.64 -15.71
N MET A 48 8.29 7.21 -15.20
CA MET A 48 7.36 8.00 -16.01
C MET A 48 6.91 9.23 -15.25
N ASN A 49 7.21 10.41 -15.79
CA ASN A 49 6.75 11.69 -15.20
C ASN A 49 5.25 11.88 -15.44
N PHE A 50 4.79 11.50 -16.66
CA PHE A 50 3.37 11.53 -17.02
C PHE A 50 2.99 10.31 -17.83
N VAL A 51 1.77 9.82 -17.63
CA VAL A 51 1.07 8.96 -18.56
C VAL A 51 -0.16 9.70 -19.06
N VAL A 52 -0.31 9.75 -20.38
CA VAL A 52 -1.43 10.39 -21.07
C VAL A 52 -2.25 9.31 -21.76
N ILE A 53 -3.52 9.18 -21.42
CA ILE A 53 -4.48 8.28 -22.07
C ILE A 53 -5.46 9.13 -22.88
N PRO A 54 -5.24 9.34 -24.17
CA PRO A 54 -6.18 10.06 -25.02
C PRO A 54 -7.42 9.19 -25.34
N ARG A 55 -8.57 9.80 -25.55
CA ARG A 55 -9.77 9.08 -26.00
C ARG A 55 -9.53 8.30 -27.29
N LYS A 56 -8.83 8.94 -28.25
CA LYS A 56 -8.47 8.32 -29.54
C LYS A 56 -6.95 8.19 -29.65
N GLY A 57 -6.48 7.05 -30.10
CA GLY A 57 -5.06 6.73 -30.26
C GLY A 57 -4.47 5.98 -29.04
N GLU A 58 -3.17 5.76 -29.10
CA GLU A 58 -2.45 4.99 -28.12
C GLU A 58 -2.05 5.84 -26.89
N PRO A 59 -1.90 5.21 -25.71
CA PRO A 59 -1.31 5.84 -24.53
C PRO A 59 0.08 6.38 -24.82
N ILE A 60 0.46 7.42 -24.07
CA ILE A 60 1.76 8.09 -24.21
C ILE A 60 2.41 8.15 -22.85
N ALA A 61 3.67 7.70 -22.77
CA ALA A 61 4.52 7.89 -21.61
C ALA A 61 5.48 9.08 -21.82
N ILE A 62 5.66 9.92 -20.82
CA ILE A 62 6.64 10.99 -20.84
C ILE A 62 7.64 10.73 -19.72
N THR A 63 8.91 10.60 -20.08
CA THR A 63 9.99 10.28 -19.14
C THR A 63 11.24 11.11 -19.43
N SER A 64 12.22 11.06 -18.53
CA SER A 64 13.54 11.67 -18.75
C SER A 64 14.40 10.78 -19.63
N SER A 65 15.37 11.38 -20.33
CA SER A 65 16.39 10.60 -21.06
C SER A 65 17.20 9.67 -20.16
N LEU A 66 17.26 9.93 -18.87
CA LEU A 66 17.90 9.05 -17.89
C LEU A 66 17.21 7.69 -17.80
N GLU A 67 15.87 7.68 -17.93
CA GLU A 67 15.05 6.48 -17.77
C GLU A 67 14.58 5.87 -19.12
N GLU A 68 15.10 6.38 -20.25
CA GLU A 68 14.67 5.96 -21.59
C GLU A 68 14.73 4.45 -21.78
N HIS A 69 15.90 3.85 -21.59
CA HIS A 69 16.11 2.41 -21.81
C HIS A 69 15.21 1.57 -20.91
N ARG A 70 15.14 1.93 -19.65
CA ARG A 70 14.28 1.25 -18.70
C ARG A 70 12.80 1.38 -19.06
N CYS A 71 12.38 2.56 -19.48
CA CYS A 71 10.99 2.78 -19.90
C CYS A 71 10.66 1.95 -21.15
N ILE A 72 11.58 1.83 -22.11
CA ILE A 72 11.41 0.99 -23.30
C ILE A 72 11.31 -0.50 -22.94
N GLU A 73 12.13 -0.98 -22.04
CA GLU A 73 12.17 -2.40 -21.66
C GLU A 73 10.99 -2.84 -20.81
N GLU A 74 10.57 -2.00 -19.87
CA GLU A 74 9.60 -2.35 -18.82
C GLU A 74 8.17 -1.84 -19.12
N SER A 75 8.00 -0.81 -19.96
CA SER A 75 6.68 -0.23 -20.24
C SER A 75 5.86 -1.06 -21.20
N SER A 76 4.53 -1.06 -20.96
CA SER A 76 3.56 -1.53 -21.93
C SER A 76 3.08 -0.42 -22.89
N ILE A 77 3.58 0.80 -22.73
CA ILE A 77 3.27 1.95 -23.58
C ILE A 77 4.39 2.11 -24.60
N GLU A 78 4.04 2.11 -25.91
CA GLU A 78 5.01 2.19 -27.01
C GLU A 78 5.36 3.64 -27.39
N ASP A 79 4.41 4.62 -27.31
CA ASP A 79 4.67 6.05 -27.58
C ASP A 79 5.37 6.66 -26.35
N ILE A 80 6.71 6.56 -26.32
CA ILE A 80 7.56 7.09 -25.25
C ILE A 80 8.16 8.41 -25.73
N ARG A 81 7.98 9.49 -24.97
CA ARG A 81 8.47 10.82 -25.24
C ARG A 81 9.44 11.28 -24.18
N LEU A 82 10.56 11.88 -24.64
CA LEU A 82 11.71 12.16 -23.80
C LEU A 82 11.84 13.66 -23.52
N TRP A 83 12.24 13.97 -22.31
CA TRP A 83 12.75 15.29 -21.98
C TRP A 83 14.19 15.20 -21.44
N THR A 84 14.97 16.23 -21.72
CA THR A 84 16.34 16.35 -21.18
C THR A 84 16.82 17.78 -21.14
N LEU A 85 17.70 18.08 -20.20
CA LEU A 85 18.43 19.37 -20.15
C LEU A 85 19.75 19.31 -20.94
N TYR A 86 20.18 18.14 -21.39
CA TYR A 86 21.46 17.94 -22.06
C TYR A 86 21.31 18.15 -23.57
N PRO A 87 22.11 19.08 -24.17
CA PRO A 87 21.92 19.51 -25.56
C PRO A 87 22.27 18.44 -26.60
N ASP A 88 23.16 17.52 -26.24
CA ASP A 88 23.64 16.46 -27.16
C ASP A 88 22.75 15.21 -27.18
N ILE A 89 21.69 15.19 -26.34
CA ILE A 89 20.75 14.10 -26.27
C ILE A 89 19.46 14.49 -27.01
N LYS A 90 19.06 13.65 -27.96
CA LYS A 90 17.79 13.85 -28.69
C LYS A 90 16.60 13.74 -27.75
N SER A 91 15.74 14.75 -27.75
CA SER A 91 14.53 14.77 -26.91
C SER A 91 13.39 15.55 -27.55
N ASP A 92 12.20 15.44 -26.98
CA ASP A 92 10.99 16.15 -27.43
C ASP A 92 10.85 17.51 -26.74
N GLY A 93 11.60 17.76 -25.66
CA GLY A 93 11.61 19.04 -24.94
C GLY A 93 12.59 19.09 -23.78
N LYS A 94 12.68 20.26 -23.13
CA LYS A 94 13.63 20.49 -22.02
C LYS A 94 13.08 20.08 -20.66
N THR A 95 11.77 20.02 -20.50
CA THR A 95 11.12 19.59 -19.25
C THR A 95 9.97 18.64 -19.57
N ALA A 96 9.61 17.76 -18.63
CA ALA A 96 8.45 16.89 -18.77
C ALA A 96 7.16 17.67 -19.08
N LEU A 97 7.00 18.85 -18.50
CA LEU A 97 5.83 19.70 -18.73
C LEU A 97 5.82 20.32 -20.15
N ASP A 98 6.98 20.67 -20.71
CA ASP A 98 7.07 21.17 -22.10
C ASP A 98 6.67 20.07 -23.07
N VAL A 99 7.17 18.84 -22.87
CA VAL A 99 6.81 17.67 -23.69
C VAL A 99 5.32 17.37 -23.55
N LEU A 100 4.77 17.43 -22.34
CA LEU A 100 3.33 17.24 -22.12
C LEU A 100 2.50 18.27 -22.90
N LYS A 101 2.81 19.56 -22.79
CA LYS A 101 2.09 20.61 -23.52
C LYS A 101 2.17 20.46 -25.03
N LYS A 102 3.36 20.13 -25.55
CA LYS A 102 3.58 19.83 -26.96
C LYS A 102 2.71 18.64 -27.41
N THR A 103 2.72 17.56 -26.63
CA THR A 103 1.92 16.37 -26.87
C THR A 103 0.42 16.67 -26.95
N LEU A 104 -0.11 17.44 -26.01
CA LEU A 104 -1.53 17.81 -25.97
C LEU A 104 -1.92 18.67 -27.18
N ASN A 105 -1.05 19.58 -27.62
CA ASN A 105 -1.26 20.40 -28.80
C ASN A 105 -1.25 19.55 -30.09
N GLU A 106 -0.28 18.67 -30.27
CA GLU A 106 -0.16 17.74 -31.41
C GLU A 106 -1.39 16.85 -31.56
N LYS A 107 -1.88 16.31 -30.43
CA LYS A 107 -3.08 15.44 -30.38
C LYS A 107 -4.37 16.27 -30.39
N LYS A 108 -4.31 17.61 -30.42
CA LYS A 108 -5.47 18.55 -30.42
C LYS A 108 -6.41 18.32 -29.23
N ILE A 109 -5.84 17.95 -28.07
CA ILE A 109 -6.57 17.73 -26.82
C ILE A 109 -6.95 19.07 -26.22
N LYS A 110 -8.22 19.23 -25.83
CA LYS A 110 -8.77 20.50 -25.28
C LYS A 110 -9.14 20.39 -23.82
N ASN A 111 -9.62 19.24 -23.40
CA ASN A 111 -9.97 19.00 -21.99
C ASN A 111 -9.14 17.84 -21.45
N VAL A 112 -8.74 17.93 -20.20
CA VAL A 112 -8.00 16.87 -19.54
C VAL A 112 -8.60 16.58 -18.15
N TYR A 113 -8.63 15.30 -17.81
CA TYR A 113 -8.91 14.81 -16.48
C TYR A 113 -7.58 14.50 -15.81
N ILE A 114 -7.37 15.02 -14.60
CA ILE A 114 -6.10 14.90 -13.88
C ILE A 114 -6.33 14.45 -12.44
N ASP A 115 -5.47 13.61 -11.93
CA ASP A 115 -5.49 13.15 -10.53
C ASP A 115 -4.56 13.93 -9.61
N SER A 116 -3.71 14.79 -10.18
CA SER A 116 -2.71 15.60 -9.50
C SER A 116 -2.71 17.04 -10.00
N LYS A 117 -2.08 17.95 -9.26
CA LYS A 117 -1.94 19.34 -9.71
C LYS A 117 -0.87 19.44 -10.80
N ILE A 118 -1.28 19.73 -12.03
CA ILE A 118 -0.41 19.90 -13.20
C ILE A 118 -0.59 21.31 -13.77
N GLY A 119 0.51 22.05 -13.92
CA GLY A 119 0.50 23.44 -14.43
C GLY A 119 0.42 23.51 -15.97
N LEU A 120 -0.72 23.16 -16.58
CA LEU A 120 -0.89 23.06 -18.03
C LEU A 120 -0.91 24.41 -18.78
N GLY A 121 -1.11 25.52 -18.08
CA GLY A 121 -1.17 26.86 -18.70
C GLY A 121 -2.55 27.18 -19.29
N ARG A 122 -2.61 28.29 -20.08
CA ARG A 122 -3.85 28.77 -20.71
C ARG A 122 -4.24 27.90 -21.91
N GLY A 123 -5.53 27.70 -22.12
CA GLY A 123 -6.08 27.03 -23.33
C GLY A 123 -6.42 25.56 -23.17
N ILE A 124 -6.04 24.93 -22.08
CA ILE A 124 -6.44 23.55 -21.74
C ILE A 124 -7.31 23.59 -20.47
N LYS A 125 -8.51 23.02 -20.56
CA LYS A 125 -9.42 22.90 -19.41
C LYS A 125 -9.06 21.63 -18.64
N ALA A 126 -8.63 21.79 -17.40
CA ALA A 126 -8.31 20.68 -16.52
C ALA A 126 -9.41 20.48 -15.47
N SER A 127 -9.83 19.24 -15.26
CA SER A 127 -10.78 18.83 -14.23
C SER A 127 -10.17 17.70 -13.39
N ARG A 128 -10.33 17.77 -12.06
CA ARG A 128 -9.85 16.70 -11.19
C ARG A 128 -10.68 15.42 -11.37
N ASN A 129 -10.02 14.29 -11.41
CA ASN A 129 -10.66 12.98 -11.47
C ASN A 129 -9.78 11.92 -10.81
N ASP A 130 -10.33 11.22 -9.83
CA ASP A 130 -9.63 10.20 -9.05
C ASP A 130 -9.95 8.77 -9.55
N PHE A 131 -10.45 8.64 -10.77
CA PHE A 131 -10.96 7.39 -11.38
C PHE A 131 -9.95 6.24 -11.34
N VAL A 132 -8.67 6.50 -11.68
CA VAL A 132 -7.63 5.47 -11.65
C VAL A 132 -7.34 5.01 -10.22
N THR A 133 -7.37 5.92 -9.26
CA THR A 133 -7.23 5.58 -7.84
C THR A 133 -8.34 4.64 -7.37
N GLU A 134 -9.58 4.89 -7.80
CA GLU A 134 -10.71 4.00 -7.51
C GLU A 134 -10.60 2.66 -8.24
N MET A 135 -10.14 2.66 -9.52
CA MET A 135 -9.88 1.41 -10.25
C MET A 135 -8.86 0.53 -9.55
N ARG A 136 -7.76 1.10 -9.04
CA ARG A 136 -6.74 0.40 -8.26
C ARG A 136 -7.30 -0.24 -6.99
N GLY A 137 -8.30 0.39 -6.38
CA GLY A 137 -8.97 -0.14 -5.18
C GLY A 137 -9.59 -1.51 -5.42
N VAL A 138 -10.16 -1.76 -6.61
CA VAL A 138 -10.80 -3.03 -7.00
C VAL A 138 -9.81 -3.89 -7.77
N LYS A 139 -9.28 -4.91 -7.13
CA LYS A 139 -8.20 -5.75 -7.69
C LYS A 139 -8.70 -6.72 -8.74
N THR A 140 -7.94 -6.88 -9.81
CA THR A 140 -8.15 -7.94 -10.82
C THR A 140 -7.58 -9.27 -10.31
N LYS A 141 -7.89 -10.38 -11.00
CA LYS A 141 -7.40 -11.71 -10.61
C LYS A 141 -5.88 -11.82 -10.65
N ASP A 142 -5.24 -11.23 -11.65
CA ASP A 142 -3.80 -11.17 -11.82
C ASP A 142 -3.12 -10.31 -10.74
N GLU A 143 -3.73 -9.20 -10.31
CA GLU A 143 -3.27 -8.40 -9.17
C GLU A 143 -3.37 -9.19 -7.85
N LEU A 144 -4.51 -9.85 -7.61
CA LEU A 144 -4.71 -10.68 -6.42
C LEU A 144 -3.74 -11.87 -6.36
N GLU A 145 -3.34 -12.43 -7.49
CA GLU A 145 -2.34 -13.51 -7.53
C GLU A 145 -0.97 -13.00 -7.02
N ARG A 146 -0.55 -11.80 -7.45
CA ARG A 146 0.70 -11.16 -7.01
C ARG A 146 0.65 -10.78 -5.54
N ILE A 147 -0.45 -10.17 -5.09
CA ILE A 147 -0.70 -9.84 -3.68
C ILE A 147 -0.60 -11.10 -2.80
N ARG A 148 -1.21 -12.21 -3.22
CA ARG A 148 -1.12 -13.47 -2.46
C ARG A 148 0.30 -14.02 -2.36
N LYS A 149 1.14 -13.81 -3.38
CA LYS A 149 2.56 -14.18 -3.32
C LYS A 149 3.32 -13.30 -2.33
N ALA A 150 3.09 -11.98 -2.33
CA ALA A 150 3.65 -11.08 -1.34
C ALA A 150 3.24 -11.49 0.09
N ILE A 151 1.94 -11.72 0.32
CA ILE A 151 1.40 -12.17 1.61
C ILE A 151 2.05 -13.48 2.08
N LYS A 152 2.23 -14.45 1.17
CA LYS A 152 2.90 -15.72 1.53
C LYS A 152 4.32 -15.50 2.05
N GLN A 153 5.06 -14.54 1.52
CA GLN A 153 6.40 -14.21 2.01
C GLN A 153 6.33 -13.53 3.38
N SER A 154 5.40 -12.59 3.55
CA SER A 154 5.21 -11.94 4.86
C SER A 154 4.72 -12.91 5.93
N ASP A 155 3.85 -13.86 5.60
CA ASP A 155 3.46 -14.93 6.53
C ASP A 155 4.68 -15.76 7.00
N SER A 156 5.57 -16.13 6.07
CA SER A 156 6.83 -16.83 6.42
C SER A 156 7.75 -15.94 7.26
N GLY A 157 7.80 -14.64 6.96
CA GLY A 157 8.54 -13.65 7.75
C GLY A 157 7.99 -13.53 9.18
N GLN A 158 6.66 -13.58 9.35
CA GLN A 158 6.03 -13.52 10.68
C GLN A 158 6.30 -14.79 11.50
N GLU A 159 6.35 -15.96 10.87
CA GLU A 159 6.72 -17.20 11.56
C GLU A 159 8.18 -17.15 12.03
N PHE A 160 9.10 -16.64 11.18
CA PHE A 160 10.48 -16.39 11.57
C PHE A 160 10.58 -15.35 12.70
N ALA A 161 9.86 -14.22 12.59
CA ALA A 161 9.85 -13.16 13.58
C ALA A 161 9.36 -13.66 14.95
N ARG A 162 8.33 -14.50 14.97
CA ARG A 162 7.83 -15.14 16.20
C ARG A 162 8.93 -15.88 16.93
N ASN A 163 9.59 -16.82 16.24
CA ASN A 163 10.66 -17.62 16.84
C ASN A 163 11.83 -16.74 17.33
N LEU A 164 12.19 -15.74 16.53
CA LEU A 164 13.27 -14.81 16.88
C LEU A 164 12.95 -13.98 18.11
N VAL A 165 11.72 -13.46 18.25
CA VAL A 165 11.29 -12.63 19.38
C VAL A 165 11.09 -13.47 20.64
N GLU A 166 10.43 -14.62 20.53
CA GLU A 166 10.15 -15.49 21.68
C GLU A 166 11.43 -15.96 22.39
N CYS A 167 12.56 -16.09 21.65
CA CYS A 167 13.87 -16.47 22.18
C CYS A 167 14.87 -15.28 22.21
N GLY A 168 14.42 -14.07 21.88
CA GLY A 168 15.28 -12.94 21.53
C GLY A 168 15.66 -12.02 22.69
N GLU A 169 15.58 -12.47 23.95
CA GLU A 169 15.99 -11.63 25.08
C GLU A 169 17.43 -11.12 24.92
N GLY A 170 17.60 -9.81 25.09
CA GLY A 170 18.90 -9.14 24.94
C GLY A 170 19.22 -8.66 23.51
N LEU A 171 18.51 -9.13 22.48
CA LEU A 171 18.59 -8.54 21.13
C LEU A 171 17.99 -7.13 21.14
N THR A 172 18.54 -6.25 20.32
CA THR A 172 17.97 -4.91 20.12
C THR A 172 16.87 -4.95 19.05
N GLU A 173 15.97 -3.97 19.04
CA GLU A 173 14.95 -3.80 17.99
C GLU A 173 15.59 -3.76 16.59
N ARG A 174 16.77 -3.13 16.46
CA ARG A 174 17.51 -3.06 15.18
C ARG A 174 18.08 -4.40 14.76
N GLU A 175 18.58 -5.21 15.68
CA GLU A 175 19.07 -6.55 15.38
C GLU A 175 17.92 -7.44 14.93
N VAL A 176 16.78 -7.44 15.65
CA VAL A 176 15.58 -8.19 15.27
C VAL A 176 15.10 -7.78 13.86
N ARG A 177 15.02 -6.48 13.59
CA ARG A 177 14.70 -5.97 12.26
C ARG A 177 15.66 -6.51 11.20
N THR A 178 16.97 -6.41 11.44
CA THR A 178 18.00 -6.81 10.47
C THR A 178 17.88 -8.29 10.12
N GLU A 179 17.65 -9.15 11.12
CA GLU A 179 17.46 -10.58 10.90
C GLU A 179 16.20 -10.89 10.07
N ILE A 180 15.08 -10.20 10.34
CA ILE A 180 13.84 -10.35 9.58
C ILE A 180 14.03 -9.88 8.14
N ASP A 181 14.60 -8.68 7.93
CA ASP A 181 14.84 -8.12 6.59
C ASP A 181 15.80 -9.02 5.79
N TYR A 182 16.84 -9.57 6.44
CA TYR A 182 17.76 -10.52 5.84
C TYR A 182 17.08 -11.84 5.45
N PHE A 183 16.27 -12.41 6.36
CA PHE A 183 15.48 -13.61 6.08
C PHE A 183 14.59 -13.42 4.86
N MET A 184 13.83 -12.34 4.80
CA MET A 184 12.93 -12.04 3.68
C MET A 184 13.71 -11.80 2.38
N GLY A 185 14.81 -11.05 2.42
CA GLY A 185 15.67 -10.80 1.26
C GLY A 185 16.24 -12.09 0.65
N ARG A 186 16.65 -13.04 1.49
CA ARG A 186 17.11 -14.36 1.02
C ARG A 186 16.01 -15.23 0.41
N ASN A 187 14.77 -14.96 0.74
CA ASN A 187 13.60 -15.66 0.17
C ASN A 187 13.09 -15.02 -1.13
N GLY A 188 13.84 -14.07 -1.70
CA GLY A 188 13.63 -13.55 -3.05
C GLY A 188 12.52 -12.51 -3.17
N ILE A 189 12.23 -11.76 -2.12
CA ILE A 189 11.39 -10.57 -2.22
C ILE A 189 12.07 -9.50 -3.08
N GLN A 190 11.31 -8.59 -3.69
CA GLN A 190 11.90 -7.44 -4.38
C GLN A 190 12.49 -6.44 -3.38
N GLU A 191 11.69 -6.04 -2.41
CA GLU A 191 12.07 -5.18 -1.28
C GLU A 191 10.97 -5.22 -0.20
N ASN A 192 11.22 -4.61 0.95
CA ASN A 192 10.18 -4.38 1.96
C ASN A 192 9.19 -3.32 1.45
N SER A 193 7.89 -3.50 1.72
CA SER A 193 6.85 -2.54 1.33
C SER A 193 6.94 -1.21 2.10
N PHE A 194 7.54 -1.25 3.27
CA PHE A 194 7.92 -0.10 4.09
C PHE A 194 9.03 -0.50 5.07
N THR A 195 9.55 0.46 5.81
CA THR A 195 10.55 0.18 6.84
C THR A 195 9.97 -0.72 7.91
N THR A 196 10.48 -1.93 8.06
CA THR A 196 10.08 -2.89 9.12
C THR A 196 10.07 -2.24 10.48
N ILE A 197 8.96 -2.32 11.20
CA ILE A 197 8.77 -1.77 12.55
C ILE A 197 8.89 -2.90 13.56
N ILE A 198 9.86 -2.78 14.47
CA ILE A 198 10.01 -3.61 15.66
C ILE A 198 9.90 -2.69 16.87
N ALA A 199 8.77 -2.74 17.55
CA ALA A 199 8.50 -1.89 18.71
C ALA A 199 8.35 -2.75 19.96
N SER A 200 9.28 -2.63 20.90
CA SER A 200 9.37 -3.51 22.06
C SER A 200 9.07 -2.83 23.40
N GLY A 201 8.39 -3.52 24.31
CA GLY A 201 8.03 -3.01 25.62
C GLY A 201 7.34 -1.65 25.57
N PRO A 202 7.82 -0.61 26.30
CA PRO A 202 7.23 0.73 26.27
C PRO A 202 7.19 1.37 24.87
N ASN A 203 8.12 1.01 23.96
CA ASN A 203 8.16 1.51 22.59
C ASN A 203 6.97 1.01 21.76
N ALA A 204 6.41 -0.14 22.10
CA ALA A 204 5.19 -0.66 21.46
C ALA A 204 3.96 0.24 21.67
N ALA A 205 4.05 1.25 22.51
CA ALA A 205 3.03 2.30 22.63
C ALA A 205 3.05 3.33 21.48
N HIS A 206 4.04 3.27 20.59
CA HIS A 206 4.16 4.16 19.43
C HIS A 206 3.76 3.41 18.17
N SER A 207 2.63 3.77 17.56
CA SER A 207 2.09 3.08 16.37
C SER A 207 3.06 3.10 15.17
N HIS A 208 3.78 4.21 14.96
CA HIS A 208 4.82 4.37 13.94
C HIS A 208 6.20 4.49 14.59
N HIS A 209 6.61 3.43 15.30
CA HIS A 209 7.90 3.41 15.98
C HIS A 209 9.07 3.35 15.00
N SER A 210 10.15 4.07 15.33
CA SER A 210 11.45 3.94 14.65
C SER A 210 12.38 3.06 15.50
N ASN A 211 12.85 1.95 14.93
CA ASN A 211 13.66 0.93 15.62
C ASN A 211 14.88 1.52 16.34
N THR A 212 15.05 1.19 17.60
CA THR A 212 16.10 1.71 18.48
C THR A 212 17.11 0.62 18.88
N ASN A 213 18.08 1.01 19.72
CA ASN A 213 18.99 0.07 20.38
C ASN A 213 18.41 -0.47 21.71
N ARG A 214 17.09 -0.28 21.96
CA ARG A 214 16.46 -0.88 23.11
C ARG A 214 16.56 -2.41 23.02
N LYS A 215 17.07 -3.02 24.08
CA LYS A 215 17.13 -4.48 24.20
C LYS A 215 15.78 -5.03 24.63
N LEU A 216 15.37 -6.11 23.99
CA LEU A 216 14.21 -6.91 24.34
C LEU A 216 14.41 -7.50 25.73
N LYS A 217 13.36 -7.47 26.55
CA LYS A 217 13.35 -7.99 27.91
C LYS A 217 12.22 -9.03 28.06
N SER A 218 12.43 -10.02 28.89
CA SER A 218 11.41 -11.03 29.20
C SER A 218 10.07 -10.38 29.55
N GLY A 219 8.98 -10.87 28.95
CA GLY A 219 7.62 -10.34 29.11
C GLY A 219 7.29 -9.08 28.30
N ASP A 220 8.24 -8.49 27.56
CA ASP A 220 7.96 -7.37 26.67
C ASP A 220 6.98 -7.77 25.55
N PRO A 221 5.96 -6.96 25.26
CA PRO A 221 5.27 -7.04 23.98
C PRO A 221 6.21 -6.53 22.88
N VAL A 222 6.25 -7.20 21.75
CA VAL A 222 7.01 -6.78 20.57
C VAL A 222 6.06 -6.76 19.37
N ILE A 223 5.74 -5.56 18.89
CA ILE A 223 5.03 -5.38 17.62
C ILE A 223 6.02 -5.59 16.49
N CYS A 224 5.76 -6.59 15.65
CA CYS A 224 6.47 -6.88 14.42
C CYS A 224 5.54 -6.55 13.25
N ASP A 225 5.83 -5.44 12.58
CA ASP A 225 5.00 -4.89 11.52
C ASP A 225 5.85 -4.67 10.28
N PHE A 226 5.53 -5.41 9.21
CA PHE A 226 6.25 -5.39 7.96
C PHE A 226 5.43 -6.00 6.82
N GLY A 227 5.83 -5.67 5.62
CA GLY A 227 5.32 -6.26 4.40
C GLY A 227 6.41 -6.31 3.33
N VAL A 228 6.12 -6.94 2.21
CA VAL A 228 7.07 -7.10 1.10
C VAL A 228 6.41 -6.78 -0.23
N PHE A 229 7.25 -6.40 -1.22
CA PHE A 229 6.85 -6.34 -2.61
C PHE A 229 7.19 -7.64 -3.34
N TRP A 230 6.23 -8.11 -4.13
CA TRP A 230 6.37 -9.22 -5.06
C TRP A 230 5.72 -8.87 -6.40
N ASP A 231 6.47 -8.94 -7.50
CA ASP A 231 6.01 -8.56 -8.84
C ASP A 231 5.29 -7.20 -8.84
N GLY A 232 5.85 -6.22 -8.09
CA GLY A 232 5.34 -4.86 -7.99
C GLY A 232 4.15 -4.65 -7.05
N TYR A 233 3.63 -5.68 -6.37
CA TYR A 233 2.52 -5.60 -5.42
C TYR A 233 2.97 -5.88 -4.00
N CYS A 234 2.41 -5.14 -3.05
CA CYS A 234 2.77 -5.24 -1.64
C CYS A 234 1.83 -6.13 -0.83
N SER A 235 2.30 -6.49 0.36
CA SER A 235 1.55 -7.01 1.50
C SER A 235 1.80 -6.15 2.73
N ASP A 236 0.98 -6.33 3.75
CA ASP A 236 1.05 -5.65 5.03
C ASP A 236 0.59 -6.57 6.16
N ILE A 237 1.41 -6.76 7.19
CA ILE A 237 1.02 -7.65 8.28
C ILE A 237 1.68 -7.27 9.61
N THR A 238 0.89 -7.08 10.62
CA THR A 238 1.37 -6.91 12.00
C THR A 238 1.00 -8.09 12.86
N ARG A 239 1.97 -8.54 13.67
CA ARG A 239 1.75 -9.42 14.82
C ARG A 239 2.42 -8.83 16.05
N THR A 240 1.87 -9.15 17.22
CA THR A 240 2.49 -8.84 18.50
C THR A 240 2.87 -10.14 19.20
N TYR A 241 4.15 -10.30 19.50
CA TYR A 241 4.72 -11.44 20.20
C TYR A 241 5.23 -11.02 21.60
N PHE A 242 5.57 -12.00 22.45
CA PHE A 242 6.07 -11.74 23.78
C PHE A 242 7.42 -12.45 24.00
N VAL A 243 8.39 -11.71 24.58
CA VAL A 243 9.74 -12.23 24.81
C VAL A 243 9.74 -13.22 25.98
N ASN A 244 10.30 -14.42 25.78
CA ASN A 244 10.51 -15.45 26.79
C ASN A 244 9.30 -15.80 27.67
N GLY A 245 8.10 -15.77 27.14
CA GLY A 245 7.03 -16.31 27.93
C GLY A 245 5.79 -15.45 28.05
N GLU A 246 5.14 -15.56 29.21
CA GLU A 246 3.81 -15.02 29.40
C GLU A 246 3.80 -13.50 29.54
N PRO A 247 2.91 -12.80 28.79
CA PRO A 247 2.64 -11.39 29.03
C PRO A 247 2.04 -11.18 30.43
N SER A 248 2.14 -9.95 30.94
CA SER A 248 1.38 -9.55 32.12
C SER A 248 -0.11 -9.75 31.90
N ALA A 249 -0.89 -9.92 32.96
CA ALA A 249 -2.35 -10.10 32.87
C ALA A 249 -3.02 -8.96 32.09
N GLU A 250 -2.56 -7.71 32.27
CA GLU A 250 -3.06 -6.55 31.52
C GLU A 250 -2.75 -6.65 30.02
N LEU A 251 -1.54 -7.02 29.62
CA LEU A 251 -1.16 -7.18 28.20
C LEU A 251 -1.90 -8.34 27.57
N LYS A 252 -2.16 -9.41 28.31
CA LYS A 252 -2.97 -10.53 27.85
C LYS A 252 -4.42 -10.11 27.58
N GLU A 253 -5.01 -9.30 28.47
CA GLU A 253 -6.34 -8.72 28.27
C GLU A 253 -6.36 -7.83 27.04
N ILE A 254 -5.41 -6.89 26.91
CA ILE A 254 -5.30 -6.00 25.75
C ILE A 254 -5.19 -6.79 24.44
N TYR A 255 -4.38 -7.85 24.43
CA TYR A 255 -4.23 -8.72 23.26
C TYR A 255 -5.58 -9.34 22.85
N GLN A 256 -6.35 -9.87 23.79
CA GLN A 256 -7.66 -10.46 23.51
C GLN A 256 -8.66 -9.39 23.01
N VAL A 257 -8.61 -8.19 23.56
CA VAL A 257 -9.47 -7.08 23.10
C VAL A 257 -9.12 -6.68 21.67
N VAL A 258 -7.84 -6.58 21.31
CA VAL A 258 -7.39 -6.26 19.95
C VAL A 258 -7.76 -7.38 18.98
N LEU A 259 -7.54 -8.64 19.38
CA LEU A 259 -7.88 -9.80 18.55
C LEU A 259 -9.38 -9.84 18.24
N GLU A 260 -10.23 -9.57 19.22
CA GLU A 260 -11.69 -9.56 19.01
C GLU A 260 -12.11 -8.35 18.15
N ALA A 261 -11.51 -7.19 18.35
CA ALA A 261 -11.74 -6.01 17.50
C ALA A 261 -11.36 -6.28 16.04
N ASN A 262 -10.23 -6.98 15.78
CA ASN A 262 -9.83 -7.40 14.42
C ASN A 262 -10.88 -8.31 13.79
N LYS A 263 -11.40 -9.30 14.53
CA LYS A 263 -12.48 -10.19 14.04
C LYS A 263 -13.76 -9.44 13.73
N LEU A 264 -14.19 -8.52 14.60
CA LEU A 264 -15.42 -7.73 14.42
C LEU A 264 -15.32 -6.82 13.19
N SER A 265 -14.21 -6.09 13.03
CA SER A 265 -13.99 -5.27 11.84
C SER A 265 -13.89 -6.10 10.57
N THR A 266 -13.23 -7.26 10.64
CA THR A 266 -13.16 -8.20 9.50
C THR A 266 -14.54 -8.71 9.13
N HIS A 267 -15.38 -9.08 10.11
CA HIS A 267 -16.76 -9.53 9.87
C HIS A 267 -17.60 -8.47 9.17
N GLU A 268 -17.39 -7.19 9.48
CA GLU A 268 -18.12 -6.08 8.86
C GLU A 268 -17.58 -5.67 7.48
N LEU A 269 -16.45 -6.23 7.03
CA LEU A 269 -15.87 -5.95 5.71
C LEU A 269 -16.65 -6.65 4.58
N LYS A 270 -17.92 -6.34 4.44
CA LYS A 270 -18.83 -6.89 3.43
C LYS A 270 -18.99 -5.93 2.26
N ALA A 271 -19.21 -6.48 1.06
CA ALA A 271 -19.56 -5.66 -0.09
C ALA A 271 -20.85 -4.85 0.20
N GLY A 272 -20.82 -3.54 -0.08
CA GLY A 272 -21.93 -2.63 0.21
C GLY A 272 -21.86 -1.98 1.58
N ASN A 273 -21.02 -2.43 2.52
CA ASN A 273 -20.85 -1.77 3.80
C ASN A 273 -19.90 -0.57 3.70
N SER A 274 -20.06 0.41 4.59
CA SER A 274 -19.23 1.60 4.60
C SER A 274 -17.94 1.40 5.39
N GLY A 275 -16.86 2.07 4.98
CA GLY A 275 -15.61 2.09 5.74
C GLY A 275 -15.80 2.64 7.17
N HIS A 276 -16.79 3.53 7.38
CA HIS A 276 -17.20 3.97 8.71
C HIS A 276 -17.69 2.81 9.58
N ASN A 277 -18.62 1.99 9.07
CA ASN A 277 -19.19 0.88 9.83
C ASN A 277 -18.15 -0.20 10.16
N ILE A 278 -17.24 -0.46 9.21
CA ILE A 278 -16.13 -1.40 9.38
C ILE A 278 -15.20 -0.93 10.52
N ASP A 279 -14.80 0.34 10.51
CA ASP A 279 -14.01 0.94 11.60
C ASP A 279 -14.79 0.94 12.93
N LYS A 280 -16.05 1.33 12.87
CA LYS A 280 -16.91 1.45 14.07
C LYS A 280 -17.03 0.14 14.84
N ALA A 281 -17.12 -0.99 14.16
CA ALA A 281 -17.29 -2.30 14.80
C ALA A 281 -16.15 -2.61 15.80
N GLY A 282 -14.89 -2.57 15.34
CA GLY A 282 -13.74 -2.79 16.24
C GLY A 282 -13.54 -1.66 17.24
N ARG A 283 -13.69 -0.41 16.79
CA ARG A 283 -13.49 0.78 17.64
C ARG A 283 -14.48 0.87 18.81
N ASP A 284 -15.76 0.60 18.59
CA ASP A 284 -16.76 0.62 19.66
C ASP A 284 -16.54 -0.52 20.65
N PHE A 285 -16.08 -1.68 20.17
CA PHE A 285 -15.70 -2.77 21.05
C PHE A 285 -14.50 -2.39 21.93
N ILE A 286 -13.41 -1.85 21.35
CA ILE A 286 -12.25 -1.35 22.11
C ILE A 286 -12.69 -0.29 23.13
N ARG A 287 -13.58 0.63 22.75
CA ARG A 287 -14.15 1.66 23.62
C ARG A 287 -14.95 1.04 24.78
N SER A 288 -15.75 0.02 24.54
CA SER A 288 -16.55 -0.68 25.54
C SER A 288 -15.70 -1.37 26.62
N LYS A 289 -14.44 -1.70 26.26
CA LYS A 289 -13.43 -2.27 27.17
C LYS A 289 -12.60 -1.22 27.90
N GLY A 290 -12.90 0.07 27.75
CA GLY A 290 -12.22 1.18 28.42
C GLY A 290 -10.99 1.73 27.68
N TYR A 291 -10.62 1.15 26.53
CA TYR A 291 -9.40 1.53 25.78
C TYR A 291 -9.65 2.50 24.62
N GLY A 292 -10.82 3.13 24.53
CA GLY A 292 -11.19 3.97 23.41
C GLY A 292 -10.23 5.13 23.09
N ARG A 293 -9.51 5.66 24.10
CA ARG A 293 -8.49 6.71 23.90
C ARG A 293 -7.14 6.16 23.41
N ASN A 294 -6.98 4.85 23.45
CA ASN A 294 -5.74 4.18 23.12
C ASN A 294 -5.72 3.60 21.71
N PHE A 295 -6.82 3.68 20.97
CA PHE A 295 -6.91 3.34 19.54
C PHE A 295 -6.95 4.63 18.71
N VAL A 296 -5.79 5.05 18.20
CA VAL A 296 -5.53 6.42 17.73
C VAL A 296 -5.49 6.58 16.21
N HIS A 297 -5.67 5.50 15.44
CA HIS A 297 -5.65 5.51 13.97
C HIS A 297 -6.90 4.85 13.37
N GLY A 298 -7.00 4.79 12.06
CA GLY A 298 -8.06 4.06 11.35
C GLY A 298 -7.91 2.56 11.48
N THR A 299 -8.99 1.83 11.20
CA THR A 299 -8.95 0.36 11.26
C THR A 299 -8.15 -0.26 10.12
N GLY A 300 -7.92 0.48 9.00
CA GLY A 300 -7.14 -0.03 7.89
C GLY A 300 -7.23 0.83 6.63
N HIS A 301 -6.60 0.34 5.58
CA HIS A 301 -6.47 0.98 4.29
C HIS A 301 -6.40 -0.03 3.14
N GLY A 302 -6.59 0.41 1.90
CA GLY A 302 -6.27 -0.37 0.71
C GLY A 302 -4.77 -0.46 0.51
N PHE A 303 -4.32 -1.54 -0.12
CA PHE A 303 -2.92 -1.74 -0.48
C PHE A 303 -2.82 -2.42 -1.86
N GLY A 304 -1.65 -2.39 -2.47
CA GLY A 304 -1.44 -2.99 -3.80
C GLY A 304 -0.13 -2.56 -4.44
N LEU A 305 -0.15 -1.60 -5.38
CA LEU A 305 1.07 -1.02 -5.95
C LEU A 305 1.77 -0.06 -4.98
N GLU A 306 1.04 0.49 -4.04
CA GLU A 306 1.52 1.30 -2.93
C GLU A 306 0.97 0.72 -1.63
N ILE A 307 1.71 0.90 -0.54
CA ILE A 307 1.30 0.36 0.75
C ILE A 307 0.00 1.00 1.24
N HIS A 308 -0.16 2.30 1.05
CA HIS A 308 -1.40 3.00 1.36
C HIS A 308 -2.11 3.41 0.07
N GLU A 309 -3.20 2.72 -0.24
CA GLU A 309 -4.08 3.02 -1.36
C GLU A 309 -5.52 3.27 -0.91
N PHE A 310 -6.35 3.64 -1.86
CA PHE A 310 -7.80 3.63 -1.69
C PHE A 310 -8.32 2.16 -1.55
N PRO A 311 -9.26 1.90 -0.62
CA PRO A 311 -9.97 2.83 0.26
C PRO A 311 -9.27 3.06 1.60
N SER A 312 -9.67 4.10 2.34
CA SER A 312 -9.32 4.27 3.75
C SER A 312 -10.48 3.83 4.65
N LEU A 313 -10.22 3.01 5.66
CA LEU A 313 -11.20 2.49 6.61
C LEU A 313 -11.05 3.22 7.95
N THR A 314 -11.78 4.34 8.08
CA THR A 314 -11.73 5.20 9.27
C THR A 314 -13.16 5.57 9.72
N TYR A 315 -13.28 6.07 10.94
CA TYR A 315 -14.58 6.51 11.44
C TYR A 315 -15.24 7.66 10.62
N LYS A 316 -14.50 8.33 9.74
CA LYS A 316 -15.00 9.35 8.81
C LYS A 316 -15.22 8.85 7.39
N SER A 317 -14.85 7.61 7.11
CA SER A 317 -14.89 7.08 5.75
C SER A 317 -16.32 6.92 5.23
N LYS A 318 -16.58 7.52 4.07
CA LYS A 318 -17.84 7.36 3.33
C LYS A 318 -17.72 6.32 2.20
N VAL A 319 -16.55 5.73 2.05
CA VAL A 319 -16.30 4.74 1.01
C VAL A 319 -17.15 3.52 1.25
N ILE A 320 -17.72 2.99 0.17
CA ILE A 320 -18.44 1.72 0.19
C ILE A 320 -17.51 0.62 -0.28
N ALA A 321 -17.36 -0.41 0.53
CA ALA A 321 -16.57 -1.59 0.19
C ALA A 321 -17.16 -2.29 -1.03
N LYS A 322 -16.32 -2.57 -2.02
CA LYS A 322 -16.70 -3.24 -3.27
C LYS A 322 -16.03 -4.61 -3.35
N GLU A 323 -16.68 -5.54 -4.02
CA GLU A 323 -16.10 -6.84 -4.34
C GLU A 323 -14.68 -6.70 -4.90
N SER A 324 -13.75 -7.57 -4.46
CA SER A 324 -12.33 -7.57 -4.85
C SER A 324 -11.50 -6.38 -4.36
N MET A 325 -11.98 -5.57 -3.43
CA MET A 325 -11.09 -4.66 -2.70
C MET A 325 -10.21 -5.45 -1.74
N ALA A 326 -8.90 -5.19 -1.75
CA ALA A 326 -7.93 -5.71 -0.79
C ALA A 326 -7.56 -4.61 0.18
N VAL A 327 -7.74 -4.86 1.47
CA VAL A 327 -7.55 -3.88 2.55
C VAL A 327 -6.89 -4.51 3.77
N THR A 328 -6.22 -3.70 4.59
CA THR A 328 -5.75 -4.09 5.92
C THR A 328 -6.88 -3.97 6.95
N ILE A 329 -6.85 -4.81 7.99
CA ILE A 329 -7.66 -4.68 9.20
C ILE A 329 -6.72 -4.79 10.39
N GLU A 330 -6.37 -3.64 11.00
CA GLU A 330 -5.22 -3.46 11.89
C GLU A 330 -5.54 -2.74 13.22
N PRO A 331 -6.60 -3.08 13.95
CA PRO A 331 -6.85 -2.41 15.22
C PRO A 331 -5.69 -2.57 16.17
N GLY A 332 -5.44 -1.52 16.99
CA GLY A 332 -4.38 -1.52 17.99
C GLY A 332 -4.76 -0.75 19.25
N ILE A 333 -4.12 -1.12 20.36
CA ILE A 333 -4.23 -0.43 21.65
C ILE A 333 -2.81 -0.07 22.11
N TYR A 334 -2.57 1.21 22.38
CA TYR A 334 -1.26 1.77 22.71
C TYR A 334 -1.33 2.52 24.05
N ILE A 335 -0.57 2.04 25.06
CA ILE A 335 -0.59 2.60 26.41
C ILE A 335 0.80 3.18 26.75
N PRO A 336 0.95 4.51 26.79
CA PRO A 336 2.23 5.14 27.10
C PRO A 336 2.87 4.59 28.38
N GLY A 337 4.15 4.24 28.28
CA GLY A 337 4.94 3.68 29.39
C GLY A 337 4.73 2.18 29.67
N LYS A 338 3.70 1.55 29.08
CA LYS A 338 3.43 0.11 29.27
C LYS A 338 3.73 -0.70 28.01
N GLY A 339 3.30 -0.22 26.85
CA GLY A 339 3.43 -0.91 25.58
C GLY A 339 2.15 -0.86 24.76
N GLY A 340 2.04 -1.73 23.77
CA GLY A 340 0.88 -1.80 22.88
C GLY A 340 0.76 -3.15 22.21
N VAL A 341 -0.39 -3.34 21.59
CA VAL A 341 -0.70 -4.52 20.76
C VAL A 341 -1.36 -4.02 19.49
N ARG A 342 -0.89 -4.51 18.33
CA ARG A 342 -1.56 -4.42 17.02
C ARG A 342 -1.63 -5.81 16.42
N ILE A 343 -2.78 -6.14 15.86
CA ILE A 343 -3.00 -7.39 15.10
C ILE A 343 -3.63 -6.98 13.78
N GLU A 344 -2.96 -7.29 12.70
CA GLU A 344 -3.33 -6.88 11.36
C GLU A 344 -3.40 -8.06 10.42
N ASP A 345 -4.39 -8.03 9.56
CA ASP A 345 -4.54 -8.96 8.45
C ASP A 345 -4.79 -8.21 7.14
N ASP A 346 -4.25 -8.76 6.07
CA ASP A 346 -4.67 -8.46 4.70
C ASP A 346 -5.98 -9.21 4.40
N VAL A 347 -7.02 -8.48 4.04
CA VAL A 347 -8.37 -9.04 3.84
C VAL A 347 -8.94 -8.64 2.49
N LEU A 348 -9.55 -9.59 1.80
CA LEU A 348 -10.25 -9.38 0.54
C LEU A 348 -11.75 -9.25 0.79
N VAL A 349 -12.37 -8.20 0.27
CA VAL A 349 -13.84 -8.08 0.22
C VAL A 349 -14.38 -9.13 -0.74
N LYS A 350 -15.21 -10.04 -0.22
CA LYS A 350 -15.83 -11.14 -0.98
C LYS A 350 -17.29 -11.34 -0.57
N GLY A 351 -18.19 -10.59 -1.21
CA GLY A 351 -19.62 -10.60 -0.89
C GLY A 351 -19.87 -10.35 0.60
N ASP A 352 -20.64 -11.23 1.22
CA ASP A 352 -20.96 -11.21 2.67
C ASP A 352 -19.92 -11.94 3.53
N ASN A 353 -18.95 -12.62 2.90
CA ASN A 353 -17.94 -13.43 3.59
C ASN A 353 -16.53 -12.94 3.23
N PRO A 354 -15.99 -11.94 3.92
CA PRO A 354 -14.65 -11.44 3.69
C PRO A 354 -13.61 -12.55 3.84
N GLN A 355 -12.61 -12.54 2.98
CA GLN A 355 -11.57 -13.55 2.97
C GLN A 355 -10.29 -12.99 3.59
N VAL A 356 -9.92 -13.45 4.78
CA VAL A 356 -8.59 -13.19 5.34
C VAL A 356 -7.56 -13.91 4.47
N LEU A 357 -6.58 -13.16 3.96
CA LEU A 357 -5.55 -13.66 3.05
C LEU A 357 -4.30 -14.10 3.80
N THR A 358 -3.93 -13.40 4.88
CA THR A 358 -2.83 -13.70 5.79
C THR A 358 -3.11 -14.96 6.60
N LYS A 359 -2.07 -15.73 6.91
CA LYS A 359 -2.16 -17.02 7.61
C LYS A 359 -1.29 -17.10 8.86
N ALA A 360 -0.41 -16.12 9.09
CA ALA A 360 0.40 -16.08 10.30
C ALA A 360 -0.49 -16.14 11.55
N LYS A 361 -0.15 -17.02 12.48
CA LYS A 361 -0.96 -17.32 13.66
C LYS A 361 -1.18 -16.07 14.53
N LYS A 362 -2.37 -16.01 15.14
CA LYS A 362 -2.81 -14.95 16.07
C LYS A 362 -3.06 -15.49 17.48
N ASP A 363 -2.52 -16.63 17.80
CA ASP A 363 -2.55 -17.20 19.13
C ASP A 363 -1.40 -16.64 19.98
N LEU A 364 -1.66 -16.51 21.28
CA LEU A 364 -0.65 -16.04 22.23
C LEU A 364 0.47 -17.07 22.49
N TYR A 365 0.23 -18.34 22.16
CA TYR A 365 1.11 -19.48 22.45
C TYR A 365 1.14 -20.45 21.27
#